data_e9a8f6eee92ad7d518fc85ef5e70ef90
#
_entry.id   e9a8f6eee92ad7d518fc85ef5e70ef90
#
_cell.length_a   1.000
_cell.length_b   1.000
_cell.length_c   1.000
_cell.angle_alpha   90.00
_cell.angle_beta   90.00
_cell.angle_gamma   90.00
#
_symmetry.space_group_name_H-M   'P 1'
#
loop_
_entity.id
_entity.type
_entity.pdbx_description
1 polymer ?
#
loop_
_entity_poly.entity_id
_entity_poly.type
_entity_poly.pdbx_seq_one_letter_code
_entity_poly.pdbx_strand_id
1 'polypeptide(L)'
;RVKSQGGVPDVNSPHSHIFQDTVQVANAQDLINYFQLQDGSMYLFEMIGSDLAGNISETVILDSIRYDVTPPVITMIYPFNNEAINNPSVSYAISERLAVGEILWTQIEGSVDSLSPHIVEMVDSELDPEEKIRINMTNEPILNDGSVYSITLTGRDLAGNDSEAISVTNILYDTTPPQFTNVGPDSGMALNHQRISYTVSEDLHKGAVMWIQTNGVKDPDAPHIVNLEGNELSA
;
A
#
# COMPACT_ATOMS: atom_id res chain seq x y z
N ARG A 1 -32.43 -23.98 -7.40
CA ARG A 1 -32.82 -23.72 -6.00
C ARG A 1 -31.58 -23.23 -5.28
N VAL A 2 -31.67 -22.09 -4.60
CA VAL A 2 -30.59 -21.50 -3.82
C VAL A 2 -30.96 -21.57 -2.34
N LYS A 3 -29.98 -21.94 -1.50
CA LYS A 3 -30.13 -21.98 -0.04
C LYS A 3 -28.94 -21.27 0.58
N SER A 4 -29.13 -20.51 1.62
CA SER A 4 -28.04 -20.03 2.45
C SER A 4 -27.45 -21.13 3.32
N GLN A 5 -26.15 -21.15 3.51
CA GLN A 5 -25.44 -22.12 4.35
C GLN A 5 -24.80 -21.52 5.58
N GLY A 6 -25.02 -20.30 5.83
CA GLY A 6 -24.46 -19.58 6.98
C GLY A 6 -24.73 -18.10 6.84
N GLY A 7 -24.35 -17.37 7.81
CA GLY A 7 -24.72 -15.96 7.88
C GLY A 7 -26.13 -15.74 8.40
N VAL A 8 -26.44 -14.54 8.76
CA VAL A 8 -27.73 -14.10 9.29
C VAL A 8 -28.14 -12.89 8.46
N PRO A 9 -29.37 -12.71 8.06
CA PRO A 9 -30.59 -13.36 8.51
C PRO A 9 -31.15 -14.46 7.59
N ASP A 10 -30.50 -14.77 6.47
CA ASP A 10 -31.05 -15.61 5.41
C ASP A 10 -30.78 -17.13 5.58
N VAL A 11 -30.35 -17.53 6.77
CA VAL A 11 -30.08 -18.94 7.10
C VAL A 11 -31.32 -19.80 6.99
N ASN A 12 -31.23 -20.88 6.23
CA ASN A 12 -32.31 -21.87 6.00
C ASN A 12 -33.51 -21.36 5.19
N SER A 13 -33.42 -20.20 4.57
CA SER A 13 -34.49 -19.73 3.67
C SER A 13 -34.19 -20.18 2.24
N PRO A 14 -34.98 -21.11 1.67
CA PRO A 14 -34.79 -21.52 0.29
C PRO A 14 -35.36 -20.47 -0.66
N HIS A 15 -34.53 -19.98 -1.56
CA HIS A 15 -34.98 -19.19 -2.70
C HIS A 15 -35.12 -20.09 -3.91
N SER A 16 -36.21 -19.96 -4.66
CA SER A 16 -36.43 -20.75 -5.87
C SER A 16 -36.81 -19.87 -7.03
N HIS A 17 -36.26 -20.19 -8.20
CA HIS A 17 -36.59 -19.55 -9.46
C HIS A 17 -37.08 -20.60 -10.46
N ILE A 18 -38.14 -20.29 -11.17
CA ILE A 18 -38.69 -21.15 -12.22
C ILE A 18 -38.32 -20.51 -13.56
N PHE A 19 -37.51 -21.20 -14.35
CA PHE A 19 -37.18 -20.75 -15.70
C PHE A 19 -38.45 -20.80 -16.57
N GLN A 20 -38.81 -19.66 -17.16
CA GLN A 20 -39.98 -19.54 -18.01
C GLN A 20 -39.66 -19.73 -19.50
N ASP A 21 -38.41 -19.77 -19.85
CA ASP A 21 -37.96 -19.87 -21.24
C ASP A 21 -36.85 -20.92 -21.42
N THR A 22 -36.81 -21.55 -22.58
CA THR A 22 -35.77 -22.50 -22.95
C THR A 22 -34.53 -21.73 -23.38
N VAL A 23 -33.70 -21.31 -22.44
CA VAL A 23 -32.47 -20.66 -22.75
C VAL A 23 -31.37 -21.70 -22.97
N GLN A 24 -30.97 -21.90 -24.22
CA GLN A 24 -29.75 -22.64 -24.54
C GLN A 24 -28.58 -21.67 -24.42
N VAL A 25 -27.88 -21.59 -23.29
CA VAL A 25 -26.86 -20.56 -23.14
C VAL A 25 -25.55 -21.11 -22.60
N ALA A 26 -24.51 -20.80 -23.33
CA ALA A 26 -23.13 -20.94 -22.87
C ALA A 26 -22.63 -19.74 -22.03
N ASN A 27 -23.46 -18.72 -21.83
CA ASN A 27 -23.09 -17.45 -21.18
C ASN A 27 -23.90 -17.21 -19.90
N ALA A 28 -23.34 -16.40 -18.98
CA ALA A 28 -24.03 -15.97 -17.78
C ALA A 28 -25.35 -15.25 -18.10
N GLN A 29 -26.41 -15.57 -17.36
CA GLN A 29 -27.74 -15.00 -17.53
C GLN A 29 -28.26 -14.47 -16.20
N ASP A 30 -28.82 -13.29 -16.22
CA ASP A 30 -29.59 -12.78 -15.12
C ASP A 30 -30.96 -13.53 -15.06
N LEU A 31 -31.35 -13.94 -13.86
CA LEU A 31 -32.65 -14.56 -13.65
C LEU A 31 -33.77 -13.52 -13.80
N ILE A 32 -34.86 -13.86 -14.48
CA ILE A 32 -35.96 -12.93 -14.76
C ILE A 32 -36.60 -12.40 -13.47
N ASN A 33 -36.68 -13.23 -12.44
CA ASN A 33 -37.15 -12.84 -11.10
C ASN A 33 -36.01 -13.09 -10.12
N TYR A 34 -35.12 -12.12 -9.99
CA TYR A 34 -34.03 -12.22 -9.02
C TYR A 34 -34.50 -11.86 -7.61
N PHE A 35 -33.93 -12.49 -6.64
CA PHE A 35 -34.04 -12.20 -5.22
C PHE A 35 -32.72 -11.58 -4.75
N GLN A 36 -32.77 -10.81 -3.68
CA GLN A 36 -31.57 -10.25 -3.08
C GLN A 36 -30.90 -11.31 -2.20
N LEU A 37 -29.64 -11.59 -2.47
CA LEU A 37 -28.78 -12.34 -1.58
C LEU A 37 -28.24 -11.44 -0.48
N GLN A 38 -27.95 -12.02 0.68
CA GLN A 38 -27.38 -11.29 1.81
C GLN A 38 -25.86 -11.21 1.65
N ASP A 39 -25.32 -10.01 1.68
CA ASP A 39 -23.88 -9.75 1.62
C ASP A 39 -23.13 -10.49 2.75
N GLY A 40 -21.96 -11.05 2.42
CA GLY A 40 -21.14 -11.85 3.32
C GLY A 40 -21.65 -13.28 3.59
N SER A 41 -22.80 -13.69 3.01
CA SER A 41 -23.38 -15.02 3.23
C SER A 41 -22.83 -16.07 2.28
N MET A 42 -22.77 -17.31 2.79
CA MET A 42 -22.41 -18.50 2.01
C MET A 42 -23.66 -19.20 1.51
N TYR A 43 -23.68 -19.56 0.24
CA TYR A 43 -24.81 -20.20 -0.43
C TYR A 43 -24.41 -21.54 -1.03
N LEU A 44 -25.39 -22.45 -1.08
CA LEU A 44 -25.40 -23.61 -1.92
C LEU A 44 -26.38 -23.37 -3.06
N PHE A 45 -25.92 -23.57 -4.29
CA PHE A 45 -26.72 -23.44 -5.50
C PHE A 45 -27.13 -24.83 -6.00
N GLU A 46 -28.44 -25.06 -6.14
CA GLU A 46 -28.98 -26.28 -6.73
C GLU A 46 -29.77 -25.95 -8.01
N MET A 47 -29.53 -26.68 -9.07
CA MET A 47 -30.28 -26.57 -10.33
C MET A 47 -30.85 -27.90 -10.73
N ILE A 48 -32.14 -27.92 -11.02
CA ILE A 48 -32.86 -29.09 -11.50
C ILE A 48 -33.89 -28.63 -12.54
N GLY A 49 -34.12 -29.43 -13.55
CA GLY A 49 -35.08 -29.16 -14.61
C GLY A 49 -35.92 -30.38 -14.94
N SER A 50 -37.02 -30.18 -15.70
CA SER A 50 -37.73 -31.26 -16.34
C SER A 50 -38.02 -30.91 -17.80
N ASP A 51 -38.04 -31.93 -18.67
CA ASP A 51 -38.44 -31.76 -20.06
C ASP A 51 -39.97 -31.69 -20.23
N LEU A 52 -40.41 -31.46 -21.44
CA LEU A 52 -41.87 -31.40 -21.76
C LEU A 52 -42.61 -32.74 -21.56
N ALA A 53 -41.87 -33.84 -21.52
CA ALA A 53 -42.41 -35.18 -21.26
C ALA A 53 -42.47 -35.50 -19.76
N GLY A 54 -41.93 -34.62 -18.89
CA GLY A 54 -41.88 -34.79 -17.45
C GLY A 54 -40.65 -35.51 -16.92
N ASN A 55 -39.63 -35.79 -17.75
CA ASN A 55 -38.38 -36.39 -17.28
C ASN A 55 -37.58 -35.35 -16.52
N ILE A 56 -37.09 -35.72 -15.32
CA ILE A 56 -36.35 -34.86 -14.42
C ILE A 56 -34.84 -35.04 -14.67
N SER A 57 -34.12 -33.91 -14.73
CA SER A 57 -32.64 -33.92 -14.86
C SER A 57 -31.98 -34.39 -13.56
N GLU A 58 -30.73 -34.77 -13.65
CA GLU A 58 -29.87 -34.86 -12.48
C GLU A 58 -29.75 -33.46 -11.84
N THR A 59 -29.65 -33.42 -10.52
CA THR A 59 -29.46 -32.17 -9.78
C THR A 59 -28.02 -31.74 -9.85
N VAL A 60 -27.77 -30.53 -10.34
CA VAL A 60 -26.46 -29.89 -10.27
C VAL A 60 -26.39 -29.13 -8.94
N ILE A 61 -25.31 -29.38 -8.18
CA ILE A 61 -25.08 -28.73 -6.88
C ILE A 61 -23.71 -28.05 -6.92
N LEU A 62 -23.72 -26.74 -6.61
CA LEU A 62 -22.51 -25.95 -6.38
C LEU A 62 -22.56 -25.43 -4.95
N ASP A 63 -21.55 -25.74 -4.16
CA ASP A 63 -21.48 -25.42 -2.75
C ASP A 63 -20.46 -24.34 -2.45
N SER A 64 -20.57 -23.70 -1.27
CA SER A 64 -19.61 -22.75 -0.73
C SER A 64 -19.44 -21.48 -1.59
N ILE A 65 -20.52 -21.00 -2.19
CA ILE A 65 -20.56 -19.77 -2.97
C ILE A 65 -20.75 -18.60 -1.99
N ARG A 66 -19.73 -17.76 -1.83
CA ARG A 66 -19.85 -16.51 -1.06
C ARG A 66 -20.45 -15.42 -1.94
N TYR A 67 -21.48 -14.76 -1.44
CA TYR A 67 -22.00 -13.53 -2.04
C TYR A 67 -21.37 -12.34 -1.33
N ASP A 68 -20.69 -11.48 -2.08
CA ASP A 68 -19.90 -10.38 -1.57
C ASP A 68 -20.03 -9.18 -2.52
N VAL A 69 -20.56 -8.09 -2.01
CA VAL A 69 -20.73 -6.83 -2.73
C VAL A 69 -20.05 -5.65 -2.01
N THR A 70 -19.31 -5.95 -0.93
CA THR A 70 -18.60 -4.95 -0.16
C THR A 70 -17.21 -4.73 -0.74
N PRO A 71 -16.88 -3.52 -1.23
CA PRO A 71 -15.54 -3.22 -1.71
C PRO A 71 -14.48 -3.33 -0.61
N PRO A 72 -13.25 -3.77 -0.93
CA PRO A 72 -12.15 -3.77 0.00
C PRO A 72 -11.76 -2.34 0.38
N VAL A 73 -11.39 -2.14 1.64
CA VAL A 73 -10.86 -0.86 2.15
C VAL A 73 -9.35 -0.94 2.20
N ILE A 74 -8.69 -0.01 1.52
CA ILE A 74 -7.24 0.15 1.54
C ILE A 74 -6.90 1.42 2.32
N THR A 75 -5.89 1.37 3.20
CA THR A 75 -5.40 2.52 3.95
C THR A 75 -3.90 2.65 3.72
N MET A 76 -3.44 3.81 3.24
CA MET A 76 -2.03 4.15 3.18
C MET A 76 -1.56 4.64 4.55
N ILE A 77 -0.50 4.05 5.07
CA ILE A 77 0.07 4.37 6.39
C ILE A 77 1.41 5.10 6.24
N TYR A 78 2.18 4.79 5.22
CA TYR A 78 3.48 5.41 4.89
C TYR A 78 3.78 5.27 3.38
N PRO A 79 4.41 6.29 2.76
CA PRO A 79 4.80 7.60 3.32
C PRO A 79 3.59 8.52 3.59
N PHE A 80 3.83 9.60 4.35
CA PHE A 80 2.84 10.66 4.54
C PHE A 80 2.97 11.74 3.46
N ASN A 81 1.92 12.53 3.25
CA ASN A 81 2.01 13.70 2.37
C ASN A 81 3.17 14.63 2.76
N ASN A 82 3.88 15.15 1.78
CA ASN A 82 5.01 16.07 1.93
C ASN A 82 6.22 15.46 2.67
N GLU A 83 6.43 14.17 2.55
CA GLU A 83 7.57 13.48 3.17
C GLU A 83 8.72 13.30 2.18
N ALA A 84 9.97 13.35 2.66
CA ALA A 84 11.15 12.93 1.93
C ALA A 84 11.49 11.48 2.31
N ILE A 85 11.75 10.66 1.31
CA ILE A 85 12.09 9.23 1.47
C ILE A 85 13.36 8.90 0.68
N ASN A 86 14.16 7.98 1.17
CA ASN A 86 15.37 7.50 0.50
C ASN A 86 15.28 6.06 -0.04
N ASN A 87 14.11 5.47 0.07
CA ASN A 87 13.79 4.16 -0.50
C ASN A 87 12.27 4.09 -0.78
N PRO A 88 11.79 3.25 -1.72
CA PRO A 88 10.39 3.18 -2.11
C PRO A 88 9.53 2.29 -1.19
N SER A 89 9.95 2.04 0.05
CA SER A 89 9.16 1.24 0.99
C SER A 89 7.83 1.91 1.33
N VAL A 90 6.80 1.09 1.46
CA VAL A 90 5.44 1.54 1.78
C VAL A 90 4.90 0.83 3.02
N SER A 91 3.92 1.46 3.67
CA SER A 91 3.09 0.82 4.69
C SER A 91 1.63 1.02 4.33
N TYR A 92 0.86 -0.04 4.35
CA TYR A 92 -0.57 -0.01 4.06
C TYR A 92 -1.31 -1.11 4.82
N ALA A 93 -2.62 -1.00 4.90
CA ALA A 93 -3.50 -2.04 5.42
C ALA A 93 -4.62 -2.31 4.42
N ILE A 94 -5.05 -3.57 4.34
CA ILE A 94 -6.14 -4.04 3.49
C ILE A 94 -7.15 -4.77 4.38
N SER A 95 -8.45 -4.45 4.22
CA SER A 95 -9.51 -5.06 5.03
C SER A 95 -9.76 -6.53 4.73
N GLU A 96 -9.48 -6.96 3.50
CA GLU A 96 -9.69 -8.32 3.00
C GLU A 96 -8.72 -8.65 1.86
N ARG A 97 -8.63 -9.94 1.50
CA ARG A 97 -7.74 -10.39 0.44
C ARG A 97 -8.15 -9.82 -0.92
N LEU A 98 -7.18 -9.23 -1.62
CA LEU A 98 -7.34 -8.75 -2.98
C LEU A 98 -7.07 -9.87 -3.99
N ALA A 99 -7.80 -9.84 -5.10
CA ALA A 99 -7.48 -10.59 -6.31
C ALA A 99 -6.41 -9.88 -7.13
N VAL A 100 -6.47 -8.54 -7.13
CA VAL A 100 -5.52 -7.64 -7.81
C VAL A 100 -5.31 -6.40 -6.96
N GLY A 101 -4.07 -5.95 -6.85
CA GLY A 101 -3.70 -4.69 -6.22
C GLY A 101 -2.59 -4.01 -6.98
N GLU A 102 -2.60 -2.68 -7.00
CA GLU A 102 -1.64 -1.87 -7.74
C GLU A 102 -1.23 -0.64 -6.93
N ILE A 103 0.06 -0.32 -6.97
CA ILE A 103 0.62 0.94 -6.48
C ILE A 103 1.18 1.71 -7.66
N LEU A 104 0.62 2.88 -7.93
CA LEU A 104 1.03 3.77 -9.00
C LEU A 104 1.87 4.92 -8.44
N TRP A 105 3.13 5.02 -8.89
CA TRP A 105 4.02 6.14 -8.59
C TRP A 105 4.06 7.08 -9.79
N THR A 106 3.48 8.27 -9.66
CA THR A 106 3.43 9.27 -10.73
C THR A 106 4.29 10.47 -10.35
N GLN A 107 5.29 10.77 -11.16
CA GLN A 107 6.08 11.99 -10.98
C GLN A 107 5.20 13.22 -11.19
N ILE A 108 5.27 14.17 -10.26
CA ILE A 108 4.50 15.42 -10.31
C ILE A 108 5.40 16.66 -10.36
N GLU A 109 6.64 16.59 -9.86
CA GLU A 109 7.58 17.70 -9.80
C GLU A 109 9.03 17.19 -9.66
N GLY A 110 10.01 18.10 -9.68
CA GLY A 110 11.44 17.81 -9.45
C GLY A 110 12.18 17.33 -10.68
N SER A 111 13.21 16.51 -10.47
CA SER A 111 14.04 15.94 -11.54
C SER A 111 13.19 15.05 -12.46
N VAL A 112 13.41 15.13 -13.79
CA VAL A 112 12.58 14.38 -14.76
C VAL A 112 12.81 12.89 -14.65
N ASP A 113 11.75 12.15 -14.37
CA ASP A 113 11.70 10.69 -14.46
C ASP A 113 11.02 10.27 -15.77
N SER A 114 11.81 9.83 -16.74
CA SER A 114 11.31 9.43 -18.06
C SER A 114 10.55 8.11 -18.08
N LEU A 115 10.59 7.35 -16.98
CA LEU A 115 9.90 6.08 -16.82
C LEU A 115 8.58 6.21 -16.06
N SER A 116 8.30 7.41 -15.50
CA SER A 116 7.04 7.69 -14.83
C SER A 116 5.85 7.67 -15.81
N PRO A 117 4.68 7.09 -15.43
CA PRO A 117 4.38 6.49 -14.14
C PRO A 117 4.93 5.08 -13.96
N HIS A 118 5.36 4.73 -12.74
CA HIS A 118 5.73 3.36 -12.39
C HIS A 118 4.52 2.64 -11.83
N ILE A 119 4.21 1.50 -12.42
CA ILE A 119 3.13 0.60 -11.99
C ILE A 119 3.75 -0.57 -11.23
N VAL A 120 3.36 -0.73 -9.98
CA VAL A 120 3.80 -1.81 -9.10
C VAL A 120 2.62 -2.73 -8.85
N GLU A 121 2.59 -3.86 -9.54
CA GLU A 121 1.59 -4.90 -9.29
C GLU A 121 1.91 -5.62 -7.98
N MET A 122 0.93 -5.71 -7.09
CA MET A 122 1.02 -6.43 -5.82
C MET A 122 0.92 -7.92 -6.05
N VAL A 123 1.74 -8.70 -5.34
CA VAL A 123 1.80 -10.15 -5.49
C VAL A 123 1.78 -10.87 -4.16
N ASP A 124 1.37 -12.14 -4.18
CA ASP A 124 1.41 -13.07 -3.04
C ASP A 124 0.85 -12.48 -1.73
N SER A 125 1.67 -12.40 -0.69
CA SER A 125 1.28 -11.89 0.63
C SER A 125 1.04 -10.38 0.66
N GLU A 126 1.45 -9.63 -0.36
CA GLU A 126 1.15 -8.21 -0.49
C GLU A 126 -0.35 -7.96 -0.65
N LEU A 127 -1.10 -8.97 -1.14
CA LEU A 127 -2.55 -8.95 -1.33
C LEU A 127 -3.34 -9.44 -0.10
N ASP A 128 -2.68 -9.90 0.96
CA ASP A 128 -3.35 -10.46 2.14
C ASP A 128 -3.87 -9.38 3.10
N PRO A 129 -4.99 -9.65 3.81
CA PRO A 129 -5.67 -8.70 4.70
C PRO A 129 -4.92 -8.50 6.01
N GLU A 130 -3.80 -7.83 5.96
CA GLU A 130 -3.00 -7.47 7.14
C GLU A 130 -2.32 -6.12 6.94
N GLU A 131 -1.80 -5.56 8.02
CA GLU A 131 -0.98 -4.36 7.96
C GLU A 131 0.44 -4.71 7.50
N LYS A 132 0.90 -4.04 6.44
CA LYS A 132 2.27 -4.11 5.93
C LYS A 132 3.03 -2.88 6.39
N ILE A 133 4.14 -3.06 7.10
CA ILE A 133 4.92 -1.96 7.68
C ILE A 133 6.29 -1.87 7.02
N ARG A 134 6.55 -0.75 6.35
CA ARG A 134 7.86 -0.44 5.73
C ARG A 134 8.40 -1.59 4.87
N ILE A 135 7.53 -2.17 4.05
CA ILE A 135 7.93 -3.24 3.13
C ILE A 135 8.44 -2.65 1.82
N ASN A 136 9.46 -3.30 1.26
CA ASN A 136 9.80 -3.14 -0.14
C ASN A 136 8.93 -4.10 -0.95
N MET A 137 8.24 -3.58 -1.96
CA MET A 137 7.40 -4.39 -2.83
C MET A 137 8.24 -5.35 -3.66
N THR A 138 7.70 -6.50 -3.97
CA THR A 138 8.40 -7.51 -4.82
C THR A 138 8.77 -6.93 -6.18
N ASN A 139 7.90 -6.10 -6.74
CA ASN A 139 8.11 -5.37 -8.00
C ASN A 139 8.47 -3.90 -7.72
N GLU A 140 9.52 -3.67 -6.91
CA GLU A 140 9.94 -2.34 -6.47
C GLU A 140 10.19 -1.37 -7.66
N PRO A 141 9.67 -0.12 -7.61
CA PRO A 141 9.89 0.85 -8.69
C PRO A 141 11.33 1.39 -8.66
N ILE A 142 11.88 1.67 -9.82
CA ILE A 142 13.16 2.38 -9.94
C ILE A 142 12.86 3.88 -10.06
N LEU A 143 12.89 4.57 -8.92
CA LEU A 143 12.61 6.00 -8.85
C LEU A 143 13.83 6.85 -9.16
N ASN A 144 13.62 8.08 -9.63
CA ASN A 144 14.69 9.02 -9.96
C ASN A 144 14.96 9.98 -8.80
N ASP A 145 16.22 10.13 -8.43
CA ASP A 145 16.68 11.02 -7.36
C ASP A 145 16.32 12.49 -7.62
N GLY A 146 15.82 13.18 -6.59
CA GLY A 146 15.33 14.56 -6.68
C GLY A 146 13.97 14.70 -7.37
N SER A 147 13.27 13.61 -7.67
CA SER A 147 11.90 13.63 -8.19
C SER A 147 10.87 13.64 -7.06
N VAL A 148 9.75 14.31 -7.31
CA VAL A 148 8.59 14.33 -6.40
C VAL A 148 7.46 13.51 -7.00
N TYR A 149 6.90 12.60 -6.22
CA TYR A 149 5.89 11.66 -6.65
C TYR A 149 4.55 11.84 -5.93
N SER A 150 3.48 11.45 -6.62
CA SER A 150 2.20 11.05 -6.04
C SER A 150 2.13 9.54 -6.08
N ILE A 151 1.66 8.92 -4.98
CA ILE A 151 1.51 7.47 -4.86
C ILE A 151 0.03 7.17 -4.71
N THR A 152 -0.52 6.31 -5.55
CA THR A 152 -1.93 5.91 -5.51
C THR A 152 -2.03 4.39 -5.39
N LEU A 153 -2.81 3.91 -4.42
CA LEU A 153 -3.14 2.50 -4.25
C LEU A 153 -4.57 2.24 -4.67
N THR A 154 -4.77 1.15 -5.40
CA THR A 154 -6.06 0.58 -5.79
C THR A 154 -6.03 -0.93 -5.67
N GLY A 155 -7.21 -1.53 -5.54
CA GLY A 155 -7.33 -2.98 -5.50
C GLY A 155 -8.73 -3.45 -5.83
N ARG A 156 -8.82 -4.74 -6.12
CA ARG A 156 -10.08 -5.45 -6.37
C ARG A 156 -10.08 -6.74 -5.57
N ASP A 157 -11.19 -7.05 -4.90
CA ASP A 157 -11.35 -8.29 -4.15
C ASP A 157 -11.59 -9.52 -5.05
N LEU A 158 -11.76 -10.67 -4.42
CA LEU A 158 -12.03 -11.93 -5.11
C LEU A 158 -13.46 -12.01 -5.71
N ALA A 159 -14.38 -11.17 -5.25
CA ALA A 159 -15.75 -11.10 -5.78
C ALA A 159 -15.87 -10.14 -6.96
N GLY A 160 -14.85 -9.30 -7.19
CA GLY A 160 -14.78 -8.32 -8.28
C GLY A 160 -15.16 -6.89 -7.87
N ASN A 161 -15.27 -6.60 -6.56
CA ASN A 161 -15.54 -5.26 -6.07
C ASN A 161 -14.25 -4.43 -6.06
N ASP A 162 -14.30 -3.23 -6.63
CA ASP A 162 -13.15 -2.31 -6.67
C ASP A 162 -13.08 -1.45 -5.41
N SER A 163 -11.87 -1.27 -4.84
CA SER A 163 -11.63 -0.32 -3.76
C SER A 163 -11.76 1.12 -4.25
N GLU A 164 -12.01 2.05 -3.32
CA GLU A 164 -11.69 3.45 -3.57
C GLU A 164 -10.16 3.62 -3.70
N ALA A 165 -9.72 4.52 -4.59
CA ALA A 165 -8.32 4.88 -4.72
C ALA A 165 -7.88 5.74 -3.53
N ILE A 166 -6.78 5.35 -2.88
CA ILE A 166 -6.14 6.14 -1.83
C ILE A 166 -4.83 6.73 -2.35
N SER A 167 -4.58 8.03 -2.12
CA SER A 167 -3.39 8.70 -2.62
C SER A 167 -2.69 9.52 -1.55
N VAL A 168 -1.34 9.54 -1.63
CA VAL A 168 -0.48 10.50 -0.95
C VAL A 168 0.34 11.27 -1.98
N THR A 169 0.66 12.52 -1.69
CA THR A 169 1.29 13.43 -2.65
C THR A 169 2.47 14.16 -2.05
N ASN A 170 3.29 14.78 -2.93
CA ASN A 170 4.49 15.52 -2.57
C ASN A 170 5.52 14.66 -1.84
N ILE A 171 5.76 13.46 -2.35
CA ILE A 171 6.78 12.54 -1.83
C ILE A 171 8.08 12.81 -2.57
N LEU A 172 9.04 13.45 -1.91
CA LEU A 172 10.38 13.66 -2.46
C LEU A 172 11.18 12.37 -2.32
N TYR A 173 11.66 11.83 -3.44
CA TYR A 173 12.63 10.74 -3.44
C TYR A 173 14.03 11.32 -3.49
N ASP A 174 14.80 11.16 -2.40
CA ASP A 174 16.12 11.74 -2.21
C ASP A 174 17.07 10.70 -1.64
N THR A 175 18.08 10.35 -2.43
CA THR A 175 19.12 9.37 -2.08
C THR A 175 20.47 10.02 -1.92
N THR A 176 20.55 11.34 -2.14
CA THR A 176 21.79 12.11 -2.03
C THR A 176 22.10 12.45 -0.58
N PRO A 177 23.20 11.98 0.02
CA PRO A 177 23.55 12.32 1.39
C PRO A 177 23.95 13.80 1.54
N PRO A 178 23.58 14.47 2.65
CA PRO A 178 24.04 15.81 2.93
C PRO A 178 25.57 15.90 3.05
N GLN A 179 26.12 17.01 2.60
CA GLN A 179 27.56 17.26 2.65
C GLN A 179 27.88 18.48 3.53
N PHE A 180 28.92 18.34 4.34
CA PHE A 180 29.50 19.45 5.10
C PHE A 180 30.71 20.02 4.33
N THR A 181 30.67 21.32 4.09
CA THR A 181 31.78 22.07 3.43
C THR A 181 32.13 23.28 4.27
N ASN A 182 33.27 23.96 3.92
CA ASN A 182 33.77 25.15 4.63
C ASN A 182 33.91 24.91 6.13
N VAL A 183 34.31 23.71 6.52
CA VAL A 183 34.42 23.30 7.92
C VAL A 183 35.63 23.95 8.58
N GLY A 184 35.39 24.66 9.66
CA GLY A 184 36.44 25.20 10.53
C GLY A 184 36.24 24.72 11.98
N PRO A 185 37.32 24.67 12.76
CA PRO A 185 38.70 25.12 12.49
C PRO A 185 39.46 24.17 11.55
N ASP A 186 40.52 24.71 10.89
CA ASP A 186 41.42 23.91 10.07
C ASP A 186 42.26 22.95 10.92
N SER A 187 42.65 21.84 10.30
CA SER A 187 43.51 20.85 10.96
C SER A 187 44.82 21.45 11.41
N GLY A 188 45.23 21.18 12.66
CA GLY A 188 46.46 21.67 13.26
C GLY A 188 46.36 23.09 13.89
N MET A 189 45.23 23.76 13.82
CA MET A 189 45.05 25.04 14.50
C MET A 189 45.04 24.90 16.02
N ALA A 190 45.59 25.91 16.72
CA ALA A 190 45.42 26.09 18.16
C ALA A 190 44.25 27.05 18.44
N LEU A 191 43.34 26.64 19.29
CA LEU A 191 42.13 27.40 19.62
C LEU A 191 42.09 27.77 21.10
N ASN A 192 41.47 28.91 21.39
CA ASN A 192 41.10 29.31 22.73
C ASN A 192 39.59 29.39 22.97
N HIS A 193 38.81 28.79 22.03
CA HIS A 193 37.36 28.71 22.03
C HIS A 193 36.89 27.43 21.32
N GLN A 194 35.60 27.08 21.51
CA GLN A 194 34.97 25.88 20.94
C GLN A 194 34.10 26.21 19.71
N ARG A 195 34.31 27.35 19.07
CA ARG A 195 33.54 27.75 17.88
C ARG A 195 33.92 26.89 16.69
N ILE A 196 32.91 26.43 15.97
CA ILE A 196 33.03 25.77 14.68
C ILE A 196 32.30 26.57 13.61
N SER A 197 32.64 26.36 12.37
CA SER A 197 31.93 26.86 11.20
C SER A 197 31.78 25.75 10.19
N TYR A 198 30.68 25.72 9.47
CA TYR A 198 30.44 24.79 8.38
C TYR A 198 29.35 25.34 7.46
N THR A 199 29.20 24.74 6.29
CA THR A 199 28.05 24.88 5.38
C THR A 199 27.53 23.48 5.09
N VAL A 200 26.23 23.31 5.11
CA VAL A 200 25.56 22.07 4.70
C VAL A 200 24.97 22.23 3.30
N SER A 201 24.92 21.18 2.53
CA SER A 201 24.38 21.19 1.17
C SER A 201 22.85 21.24 1.14
N GLU A 202 22.20 20.83 2.22
CA GLU A 202 20.75 20.69 2.37
C GLU A 202 20.36 20.71 3.85
N ASP A 203 19.07 20.93 4.16
CA ASP A 203 18.56 20.91 5.53
C ASP A 203 18.70 19.52 6.17
N LEU A 204 19.20 19.49 7.40
CA LEU A 204 19.42 18.25 8.14
C LEU A 204 18.21 17.95 9.04
N HIS A 205 17.80 16.68 9.08
CA HIS A 205 16.88 16.21 10.10
C HIS A 205 17.54 16.19 11.50
N LYS A 206 18.82 15.83 11.55
CA LYS A 206 19.64 15.80 12.77
C LYS A 206 21.12 15.90 12.42
N GLY A 207 21.92 16.44 13.33
CA GLY A 207 23.37 16.48 13.21
C GLY A 207 24.02 16.54 14.57
N ALA A 208 25.30 16.25 14.65
CA ALA A 208 26.09 16.38 15.87
C ALA A 208 27.54 16.73 15.56
N VAL A 209 28.16 17.46 16.45
CA VAL A 209 29.61 17.72 16.48
C VAL A 209 30.21 16.94 17.63
N MET A 210 31.33 16.26 17.38
CA MET A 210 32.04 15.48 18.38
C MET A 210 33.46 15.95 18.53
N TRP A 211 33.89 16.32 19.74
CA TRP A 211 35.26 16.62 20.10
C TRP A 211 35.86 15.41 20.81
N ILE A 212 36.83 14.77 20.13
CA ILE A 212 37.49 13.55 20.65
C ILE A 212 38.89 13.90 21.06
N GLN A 213 39.26 13.65 22.33
CA GLN A 213 40.62 13.80 22.78
C GLN A 213 41.54 12.76 22.13
N THR A 214 42.61 13.19 21.46
CA THR A 214 43.56 12.30 20.81
C THR A 214 44.89 12.24 21.56
N ASN A 215 45.28 13.28 22.31
CA ASN A 215 46.54 13.36 23.08
C ASN A 215 46.47 14.46 24.15
N GLY A 216 47.49 14.56 25.00
CA GLY A 216 47.64 15.64 26.00
C GLY A 216 47.18 15.27 27.41
N VAL A 217 46.88 16.31 28.19
CA VAL A 217 46.33 16.13 29.56
C VAL A 217 44.97 15.47 29.47
N LYS A 218 44.76 14.41 30.27
CA LYS A 218 43.50 13.64 30.22
C LYS A 218 42.29 14.52 30.50
N ASP A 219 41.34 14.50 29.59
CA ASP A 219 40.00 15.04 29.76
C ASP A 219 39.05 13.92 30.18
N PRO A 220 38.53 13.90 31.42
CA PRO A 220 37.71 12.83 31.93
C PRO A 220 36.29 12.77 31.28
N ASP A 221 35.87 13.87 30.65
CA ASP A 221 34.55 14.02 30.08
C ASP A 221 34.53 13.82 28.53
N ALA A 222 35.72 13.58 27.93
CA ALA A 222 35.78 13.30 26.50
C ALA A 222 35.24 11.89 26.16
N PRO A 223 34.55 11.72 25.03
CA PRO A 223 34.28 12.70 23.98
C PRO A 223 33.14 13.67 24.34
N HIS A 224 33.28 14.94 23.94
CA HIS A 224 32.19 15.91 24.05
C HIS A 224 31.34 15.84 22.78
N ILE A 225 30.02 15.61 22.95
CA ILE A 225 29.07 15.53 21.85
C ILE A 225 28.06 16.66 21.99
N VAL A 226 27.90 17.43 20.93
CA VAL A 226 26.95 18.52 20.82
C VAL A 226 26.00 18.24 19.66
N ASN A 227 24.71 18.08 19.93
CA ASN A 227 23.72 17.98 18.88
C ASN A 227 23.47 19.34 18.26
N LEU A 228 23.33 19.36 16.93
CA LEU A 228 22.96 20.58 16.21
C LEU A 228 21.47 20.85 16.37
N GLU A 229 21.10 22.13 16.53
CA GLU A 229 19.72 22.55 16.78
C GLU A 229 19.37 23.81 15.96
N GLY A 230 18.07 23.93 15.62
CA GLY A 230 17.56 25.14 14.96
C GLY A 230 18.31 25.47 13.66
N ASN A 231 18.82 26.72 13.55
CA ASN A 231 19.54 27.20 12.36
C ASN A 231 20.85 26.44 12.06
N GLU A 232 21.36 25.65 13.00
CA GLU A 232 22.56 24.82 12.79
C GLU A 232 22.27 23.61 11.87
N LEU A 233 20.99 23.29 11.65
CA LEU A 233 20.53 22.21 10.77
C LEU A 233 20.15 22.71 9.37
N SER A 234 20.18 24.02 9.11
CA SER A 234 19.70 24.60 7.86
C SER A 234 20.83 24.90 6.88
N ALA A 235 20.58 24.67 5.57
CA ALA A 235 21.45 24.96 4.45
C ALA A 235 21.51 26.46 4.09
#